data_d54c9bd5b781a1697647703cb3924c58
#
_entry.id   d54c9bd5b781a1697647703cb3924c58
#
_cell.length_a   1.000
_cell.length_b   1.000
_cell.length_c   1.000
_cell.angle_alpha   90.00
_cell.angle_beta   90.00
_cell.angle_gamma   90.00
#
_symmetry.space_group_name_H-M   'P 1'
#
loop_
_entity.id
_entity.type
_entity.pdbx_description
1 polymer ?
#
loop_
_entity_poly.entity_id
_entity_poly.type
_entity_poly.pdbx_seq_one_letter_code
_entity_poly.pdbx_strand_id
1 'polypeptide(L)'
;MSPVLIVIWVLFYMLAPVGVIWLCRRSAAAGKVGAILILYFLGIIVANLLIYPFEGAAEALFPVQDTLSSLTIPLALPLILFACDFRGWGAKTALKSLIIGLVAVCVATIGSYFLLRGHLSPAVAGMAVGVYTGGTPNLAAIKMMLGVDEATYVMMNSFDMLVSFIYLTFLLAAGIRLARKILLFKPEQPSDGAPTEPSSAMSRSESEMYRGIFSRAHFGGVLKAAGLSVVIVGIALGVSYLITGGINMIALILTLTTLSIGASFIPAVRRWDKSYDCGMYLVLVFSLVVASMVDVRRLALGEGVWLLAFIALVIFGSLLLQIVLSRLLKVDADTAVITSVAMINSPLFVPMIAEAMKNRRVILTGITIGIIGYAAGNYLGVLIASLLG
;
A
#
# COMPACT_ATOMS: atom_id res chain seq x y z
N MET A 1 -23.78 23.28 -5.92
CA MET A 1 -22.52 24.03 -5.62
C MET A 1 -22.13 24.87 -6.83
N SER A 2 -21.60 26.09 -6.63
CA SER A 2 -21.15 26.92 -7.76
C SER A 2 -19.92 26.29 -8.44
N PRO A 3 -19.73 26.48 -9.79
CA PRO A 3 -18.53 25.93 -10.48
C PRO A 3 -17.21 26.41 -9.88
N VAL A 4 -17.17 27.63 -9.37
CA VAL A 4 -16.00 28.20 -8.70
C VAL A 4 -15.65 27.41 -7.44
N LEU A 5 -16.65 27.06 -6.64
CA LEU A 5 -16.44 26.30 -5.40
C LEU A 5 -15.99 24.86 -5.69
N ILE A 6 -16.45 24.25 -6.76
CA ILE A 6 -15.96 22.95 -7.24
C ILE A 6 -14.46 23.03 -7.54
N VAL A 7 -14.05 24.04 -8.30
CA VAL A 7 -12.64 24.24 -8.64
C VAL A 7 -11.78 24.45 -7.40
N ILE A 8 -12.27 25.23 -6.42
CA ILE A 8 -11.56 25.45 -5.15
C ILE A 8 -11.35 24.13 -4.40
N TRP A 9 -12.37 23.28 -4.28
CA TRP A 9 -12.25 21.99 -3.61
C TRP A 9 -11.32 21.03 -4.36
N VAL A 10 -11.40 20.95 -5.70
CA VAL A 10 -10.47 20.14 -6.49
C VAL A 10 -9.03 20.61 -6.29
N LEU A 11 -8.79 21.92 -6.34
CA LEU A 11 -7.45 22.48 -6.08
C LEU A 11 -6.99 22.20 -4.65
N PHE A 12 -7.87 22.29 -3.66
CA PHE A 12 -7.54 21.93 -2.29
C PHE A 12 -7.09 20.47 -2.20
N TYR A 13 -7.87 19.52 -2.72
CA TYR A 13 -7.53 18.09 -2.68
C TYR A 13 -6.23 17.77 -3.43
N MET A 14 -5.98 18.46 -4.54
CA MET A 14 -4.78 18.26 -5.35
C MET A 14 -3.54 18.93 -4.76
N LEU A 15 -3.64 20.04 -4.05
CA LEU A 15 -2.49 20.83 -3.59
C LEU A 15 -2.16 20.63 -2.09
N ALA A 16 -3.13 20.30 -1.25
CA ALA A 16 -2.88 20.09 0.17
C ALA A 16 -1.82 19.01 0.47
N PRO A 17 -1.75 17.88 -0.29
CA PRO A 17 -0.66 16.93 -0.12
C PRO A 17 0.75 17.53 -0.33
N VAL A 18 0.91 18.51 -1.24
CA VAL A 18 2.20 19.23 -1.42
C VAL A 18 2.61 19.93 -0.13
N GLY A 19 1.67 20.64 0.50
CA GLY A 19 1.89 21.32 1.77
C GLY A 19 2.28 20.36 2.90
N VAL A 20 1.62 19.20 2.96
CA VAL A 20 1.92 18.16 3.97
C VAL A 20 3.29 17.53 3.72
N ILE A 21 3.64 17.22 2.45
CA ILE A 21 4.98 16.73 2.09
C ILE A 21 6.05 17.76 2.49
N TRP A 22 5.81 19.03 2.23
CA TRP A 22 6.73 20.11 2.63
C TRP A 22 6.87 20.17 4.16
N LEU A 23 5.78 20.04 4.91
CA LEU A 23 5.78 19.98 6.38
C LEU A 23 6.59 18.80 6.89
N CYS A 24 6.38 17.59 6.34
CA CYS A 24 7.12 16.39 6.71
C CYS A 24 8.63 16.53 6.48
N ARG A 25 9.04 17.25 5.44
CA ARG A 25 10.46 17.52 5.16
C ARG A 25 11.07 18.53 6.13
N ARG A 26 10.30 19.47 6.62
CA ARG A 26 10.79 20.57 7.46
C ARG A 26 10.75 20.25 8.95
N SER A 27 9.84 19.37 9.37
CA SER A 27 9.64 18.96 10.76
C SER A 27 9.95 17.47 10.94
N ALA A 28 10.95 17.15 11.75
CA ALA A 28 11.29 15.77 12.08
C ALA A 28 10.13 15.04 12.78
N ALA A 29 9.30 15.74 13.56
CA ALA A 29 8.11 15.17 14.18
C ALA A 29 7.06 14.81 13.11
N ALA A 30 6.76 15.72 12.18
CA ALA A 30 5.82 15.45 11.09
C ALA A 30 6.32 14.32 10.17
N GLY A 31 7.63 14.28 9.88
CA GLY A 31 8.23 13.20 9.10
C GLY A 31 8.13 11.83 9.77
N LYS A 32 8.14 11.76 11.11
CA LYS A 32 7.91 10.50 11.85
C LYS A 32 6.44 10.05 11.82
N VAL A 33 5.51 11.00 11.78
CA VAL A 33 4.06 10.71 11.68
C VAL A 33 3.69 10.20 10.30
N GLY A 34 4.34 10.72 9.26
CA GLY A 34 4.09 10.36 7.86
C GLY A 34 2.98 11.17 7.20
N ALA A 35 3.12 11.39 5.88
CA ALA A 35 2.21 12.27 5.13
C ALA A 35 0.78 11.73 5.08
N ILE A 36 0.59 10.42 4.95
CA ILE A 36 -0.74 9.79 4.86
C ILE A 36 -1.56 10.06 6.13
N LEU A 37 -0.96 9.84 7.30
CA LEU A 37 -1.67 10.02 8.58
C LEU A 37 -2.01 11.49 8.83
N ILE A 38 -1.11 12.41 8.50
CA ILE A 38 -1.39 13.85 8.59
C ILE A 38 -2.55 14.24 7.67
N LEU A 39 -2.60 13.68 6.46
CA LEU A 39 -3.70 13.93 5.51
C LEU A 39 -5.03 13.33 5.99
N TYR A 40 -5.03 12.19 6.68
CA TYR A 40 -6.24 11.68 7.32
C TYR A 40 -6.76 12.62 8.40
N PHE A 41 -5.90 13.08 9.31
CA PHE A 41 -6.30 14.06 10.32
C PHE A 41 -6.82 15.34 9.69
N LEU A 42 -6.12 15.85 8.66
CA LEU A 42 -6.55 17.04 7.93
C LEU A 42 -7.92 16.83 7.29
N GLY A 43 -8.13 15.69 6.60
CA GLY A 43 -9.40 15.35 5.96
C GLY A 43 -10.55 15.25 6.97
N ILE A 44 -10.34 14.53 8.08
CA ILE A 44 -11.33 14.42 9.16
C ILE A 44 -11.66 15.80 9.77
N ILE A 45 -10.65 16.64 10.02
CA ILE A 45 -10.85 18.00 10.52
C ILE A 45 -11.67 18.82 9.52
N VAL A 46 -11.31 18.80 8.25
CA VAL A 46 -12.04 19.51 7.19
C VAL A 46 -13.47 19.01 7.08
N ALA A 47 -13.70 17.71 7.11
CA ALA A 47 -15.04 17.11 7.10
C ALA A 47 -15.92 17.64 8.23
N ASN A 48 -15.41 17.56 9.45
CA ASN A 48 -16.23 17.77 10.64
C ASN A 48 -16.29 19.24 11.11
N LEU A 49 -15.39 20.13 10.62
CA LEU A 49 -15.43 21.56 10.88
C LEU A 49 -15.97 22.38 9.71
N LEU A 50 -15.77 21.95 8.45
CA LEU A 50 -16.08 22.75 7.26
C LEU A 50 -17.14 22.15 6.34
N ILE A 51 -17.46 20.85 6.45
CA ILE A 51 -18.43 20.20 5.57
C ILE A 51 -19.69 19.85 6.34
N TYR A 52 -19.62 18.95 7.31
CA TYR A 52 -20.79 18.44 8.05
C TYR A 52 -21.56 19.43 8.92
N PRO A 53 -20.96 20.54 9.44
CA PRO A 53 -21.73 21.55 10.16
C PRO A 53 -22.69 22.37 9.27
N PHE A 54 -22.47 22.37 7.94
CA PHE A 54 -23.29 23.14 7.01
C PHE A 54 -24.28 22.22 6.29
N GLU A 55 -25.56 22.50 6.43
CA GLU A 55 -26.64 21.71 5.83
C GLU A 55 -26.51 21.65 4.30
N GLY A 56 -26.62 20.45 3.73
CA GLY A 56 -26.48 20.20 2.30
C GLY A 56 -25.05 20.31 1.73
N ALA A 57 -24.04 20.67 2.53
CA ALA A 57 -22.67 20.81 2.02
C ALA A 57 -22.04 19.45 1.69
N ALA A 58 -22.30 18.43 2.50
CA ALA A 58 -21.79 17.08 2.27
C ALA A 58 -22.36 16.49 0.97
N GLU A 59 -23.67 16.58 0.77
CA GLU A 59 -24.35 16.11 -0.45
C GLU A 59 -23.89 16.87 -1.70
N ALA A 60 -23.65 18.17 -1.56
CA ALA A 60 -23.17 19.00 -2.68
C ALA A 60 -21.71 18.72 -3.04
N LEU A 61 -20.87 18.28 -2.09
CA LEU A 61 -19.45 18.00 -2.32
C LEU A 61 -19.21 16.54 -2.69
N PHE A 62 -20.09 15.63 -2.29
CA PHE A 62 -19.97 14.19 -2.52
C PHE A 62 -19.62 13.82 -3.98
N PRO A 63 -20.26 14.38 -5.04
CA PRO A 63 -19.91 14.04 -6.43
C PRO A 63 -18.44 14.37 -6.78
N VAL A 64 -17.89 15.43 -6.20
CA VAL A 64 -16.48 15.80 -6.41
C VAL A 64 -15.54 14.82 -5.71
N GLN A 65 -15.84 14.49 -4.45
CA GLN A 65 -15.07 13.54 -3.65
C GLN A 65 -15.13 12.14 -4.26
N ASP A 66 -16.31 11.67 -4.66
CA ASP A 66 -16.52 10.38 -5.31
C ASP A 66 -15.75 10.28 -6.63
N THR A 67 -15.84 11.30 -7.48
CA THR A 67 -15.09 11.36 -8.75
C THR A 67 -13.59 11.30 -8.51
N LEU A 68 -13.06 12.13 -7.58
CA LEU A 68 -11.64 12.14 -7.28
C LEU A 68 -11.16 10.80 -6.69
N SER A 69 -11.89 10.21 -5.75
CA SER A 69 -11.53 8.91 -5.18
C SER A 69 -11.55 7.80 -6.21
N SER A 70 -12.58 7.78 -7.07
CA SER A 70 -12.74 6.77 -8.12
C SER A 70 -11.70 6.86 -9.25
N LEU A 71 -11.10 8.03 -9.48
CA LEU A 71 -10.08 8.22 -10.51
C LEU A 71 -8.65 8.07 -10.01
N THR A 72 -8.37 8.49 -8.77
CA THR A 72 -6.98 8.57 -8.27
C THR A 72 -6.33 7.21 -8.14
N ILE A 73 -7.02 6.19 -7.61
CA ILE A 73 -6.44 4.84 -7.44
C ILE A 73 -6.25 4.11 -8.76
N PRO A 74 -7.23 4.05 -9.70
CA PRO A 74 -6.98 3.47 -11.02
C PRO A 74 -5.81 4.10 -11.78
N LEU A 75 -5.57 5.40 -11.62
CA LEU A 75 -4.42 6.08 -12.22
C LEU A 75 -3.12 5.83 -11.44
N ALA A 76 -3.19 5.71 -10.12
CA ALA A 76 -2.02 5.50 -9.27
C ALA A 76 -1.40 4.10 -9.45
N LEU A 77 -2.22 3.06 -9.56
CA LEU A 77 -1.75 1.67 -9.62
C LEU A 77 -0.80 1.40 -10.80
N PRO A 78 -1.12 1.79 -12.06
CA PRO A 78 -0.17 1.63 -13.16
C PRO A 78 1.14 2.38 -12.90
N LEU A 79 1.08 3.63 -12.42
CA LEU A 79 2.25 4.45 -12.15
C LEU A 79 3.19 3.79 -11.12
N ILE A 80 2.63 3.16 -10.09
CA ILE A 80 3.38 2.42 -9.07
C ILE A 80 4.00 1.16 -9.68
N LEU A 81 3.21 0.39 -10.45
CA LEU A 81 3.63 -0.89 -11.01
C LEU A 81 4.65 -0.75 -12.15
N PHE A 82 4.69 0.38 -12.88
CA PHE A 82 5.70 0.63 -13.92
C PHE A 82 7.13 0.62 -13.38
N ALA A 83 7.32 1.05 -12.13
CA ALA A 83 8.63 1.05 -11.49
C ALA A 83 9.08 -0.34 -11.03
N CYS A 84 8.21 -1.37 -11.12
CA CYS A 84 8.49 -2.71 -10.64
C CYS A 84 9.44 -3.47 -11.58
N ASP A 85 10.52 -4.03 -11.04
CA ASP A 85 11.41 -4.94 -11.79
C ASP A 85 11.21 -6.39 -11.32
N PHE A 86 10.52 -7.17 -12.15
CA PHE A 86 10.27 -8.59 -11.90
C PHE A 86 11.38 -9.52 -12.44
N ARG A 87 12.47 -9.00 -13.00
CA ARG A 87 13.54 -9.77 -13.66
C ARG A 87 14.69 -10.16 -12.73
N GLY A 88 14.84 -9.47 -11.61
CA GLY A 88 15.97 -9.65 -10.67
C GLY A 88 15.86 -10.87 -9.74
N TRP A 89 15.02 -11.86 -10.07
CA TRP A 89 14.75 -13.03 -9.24
C TRP A 89 15.79 -14.12 -9.45
N GLY A 90 16.76 -14.21 -8.57
CA GLY A 90 17.84 -15.19 -8.68
C GLY A 90 18.02 -16.14 -7.50
N ALA A 91 17.47 -15.86 -6.32
CA ALA A 91 17.70 -16.69 -5.14
C ALA A 91 16.47 -17.57 -4.82
N LYS A 92 16.65 -18.88 -4.83
CA LYS A 92 15.61 -19.86 -4.42
C LYS A 92 15.06 -19.53 -3.03
N THR A 93 15.91 -19.04 -2.13
CA THR A 93 15.53 -18.63 -0.77
C THR A 93 14.63 -17.41 -0.74
N ALA A 94 14.81 -16.43 -1.64
CA ALA A 94 13.92 -15.27 -1.78
C ALA A 94 12.51 -15.69 -2.22
N LEU A 95 12.41 -16.59 -3.21
CA LEU A 95 11.13 -17.13 -3.65
C LEU A 95 10.43 -17.94 -2.55
N LYS A 96 11.18 -18.79 -1.84
CA LYS A 96 10.64 -19.52 -0.68
C LYS A 96 10.11 -18.55 0.38
N SER A 97 10.88 -17.51 0.71
CA SER A 97 10.50 -16.54 1.74
C SER A 97 9.26 -15.74 1.32
N LEU A 98 9.13 -15.36 0.04
CA LEU A 98 7.92 -14.73 -0.48
C LEU A 98 6.70 -15.63 -0.32
N ILE A 99 6.79 -16.89 -0.77
CA ILE A 99 5.67 -17.83 -0.67
C ILE A 99 5.28 -18.02 0.81
N ILE A 100 6.28 -18.20 1.69
CA ILE A 100 6.05 -18.28 3.13
C ILE A 100 5.33 -17.04 3.65
N GLY A 101 5.78 -15.85 3.26
CA GLY A 101 5.17 -14.59 3.68
C GLY A 101 3.72 -14.44 3.21
N LEU A 102 3.44 -14.75 1.93
CA LEU A 102 2.09 -14.72 1.39
C LEU A 102 1.17 -15.71 2.12
N VAL A 103 1.62 -16.94 2.32
CA VAL A 103 0.88 -17.96 3.07
C VAL A 103 0.67 -17.51 4.53
N ALA A 104 1.70 -16.98 5.18
CA ALA A 104 1.61 -16.52 6.56
C ALA A 104 0.58 -15.39 6.73
N VAL A 105 0.56 -14.41 5.82
CA VAL A 105 -0.45 -13.33 5.82
C VAL A 105 -1.85 -13.88 5.60
N CYS A 106 -2.04 -14.72 4.58
CA CYS A 106 -3.37 -15.29 4.29
C CYS A 106 -3.89 -16.13 5.46
N VAL A 107 -3.06 -17.02 6.01
CA VAL A 107 -3.45 -17.90 7.13
C VAL A 107 -3.70 -17.09 8.41
N ALA A 108 -2.84 -16.10 8.73
CA ALA A 108 -3.06 -15.21 9.86
C ALA A 108 -4.36 -14.42 9.72
N THR A 109 -4.65 -13.89 8.52
CA THR A 109 -5.87 -13.14 8.25
C THR A 109 -7.11 -14.02 8.40
N ILE A 110 -7.12 -15.20 7.78
CA ILE A 110 -8.24 -16.15 7.87
C ILE A 110 -8.44 -16.59 9.32
N GLY A 111 -7.37 -16.97 10.01
CA GLY A 111 -7.44 -17.37 11.43
C GLY A 111 -7.96 -16.26 12.34
N SER A 112 -7.47 -15.03 12.16
CA SER A 112 -7.93 -13.87 12.93
C SER A 112 -9.38 -13.51 12.61
N TYR A 113 -9.81 -13.64 11.36
CA TYR A 113 -11.20 -13.42 10.95
C TYR A 113 -12.14 -14.42 11.64
N PHE A 114 -11.81 -15.72 11.65
CA PHE A 114 -12.61 -16.72 12.33
C PHE A 114 -12.62 -16.57 13.86
N LEU A 115 -11.48 -16.13 14.44
CA LEU A 115 -11.40 -15.86 15.88
C LEU A 115 -12.32 -14.71 16.31
N LEU A 116 -12.44 -13.68 15.45
CA LEU A 116 -13.26 -12.49 15.68
C LEU A 116 -14.57 -12.51 14.86
N ARG A 117 -15.04 -13.71 14.51
CA ARG A 117 -16.23 -13.91 13.68
C ARG A 117 -17.44 -13.20 14.29
N GLY A 118 -18.16 -12.46 13.47
CA GLY A 118 -19.35 -11.69 13.88
C GLY A 118 -19.07 -10.21 14.16
N HIS A 119 -17.80 -9.80 14.24
CA HIS A 119 -17.42 -8.40 14.44
C HIS A 119 -16.80 -7.74 13.19
N LEU A 120 -16.46 -8.53 12.17
CA LEU A 120 -15.76 -8.07 10.98
C LEU A 120 -16.40 -8.62 9.71
N SER A 121 -16.42 -7.82 8.65
CA SER A 121 -16.88 -8.28 7.34
C SER A 121 -15.76 -9.03 6.58
N PRO A 122 -16.12 -9.95 5.66
CA PRO A 122 -15.13 -10.58 4.75
C PRO A 122 -14.30 -9.58 3.96
N ALA A 123 -14.87 -8.43 3.62
CA ALA A 123 -14.20 -7.36 2.91
C ALA A 123 -13.02 -6.77 3.71
N VAL A 124 -13.15 -6.65 5.04
CA VAL A 124 -12.06 -6.23 5.93
C VAL A 124 -10.91 -7.23 5.90
N ALA A 125 -11.21 -8.54 5.88
CA ALA A 125 -10.18 -9.56 5.74
C ALA A 125 -9.47 -9.46 4.38
N GLY A 126 -10.20 -9.23 3.29
CA GLY A 126 -9.62 -8.97 1.97
C GLY A 126 -8.71 -7.76 1.95
N MET A 127 -9.15 -6.65 2.58
CA MET A 127 -8.33 -5.44 2.72
C MET A 127 -7.05 -5.70 3.54
N ALA A 128 -7.11 -6.53 4.58
CA ALA A 128 -5.93 -6.90 5.38
C ALA A 128 -4.91 -7.67 4.54
N VAL A 129 -5.34 -8.66 3.76
CA VAL A 129 -4.43 -9.35 2.83
C VAL A 129 -3.80 -8.36 1.85
N GLY A 130 -4.58 -7.43 1.30
CA GLY A 130 -4.07 -6.41 0.38
C GLY A 130 -3.01 -5.51 0.99
N VAL A 131 -3.27 -4.94 2.16
CA VAL A 131 -2.33 -4.03 2.81
C VAL A 131 -1.05 -4.75 3.28
N TYR A 132 -1.18 -5.98 3.80
CA TYR A 132 -0.03 -6.76 4.30
C TYR A 132 0.70 -7.56 3.21
N THR A 133 0.38 -7.33 1.97
CA THR A 133 1.15 -7.82 0.81
C THR A 133 1.61 -6.69 -0.09
N GLY A 134 0.82 -5.61 -0.25
CA GLY A 134 1.08 -4.53 -1.19
C GLY A 134 0.87 -3.11 -0.62
N GLY A 135 0.74 -2.96 0.70
CA GLY A 135 0.63 -1.65 1.35
C GLY A 135 -0.65 -0.87 1.02
N THR A 136 -0.65 0.42 1.37
CA THR A 136 -1.80 1.33 1.22
C THR A 136 -2.40 1.40 -0.19
N PRO A 137 -1.65 1.33 -1.31
CA PRO A 137 -2.27 1.31 -2.63
C PRO A 137 -3.20 0.13 -2.86
N ASN A 138 -2.82 -1.06 -2.39
CA ASN A 138 -3.67 -2.26 -2.50
C ASN A 138 -4.86 -2.20 -1.53
N LEU A 139 -4.66 -1.65 -0.32
CA LEU A 139 -5.76 -1.39 0.61
C LEU A 139 -6.84 -0.53 -0.05
N ALA A 140 -6.42 0.57 -0.69
CA ALA A 140 -7.32 1.49 -1.37
C ALA A 140 -8.00 0.84 -2.59
N ALA A 141 -7.27 0.05 -3.38
CA ALA A 141 -7.82 -0.67 -4.51
C ALA A 141 -8.88 -1.70 -4.08
N ILE A 142 -8.61 -2.47 -3.03
CA ILE A 142 -9.54 -3.47 -2.51
C ILE A 142 -10.76 -2.81 -1.87
N LYS A 143 -10.60 -1.68 -1.17
CA LYS A 143 -11.72 -0.86 -0.72
C LYS A 143 -12.70 -0.56 -1.86
N MET A 144 -12.16 -0.11 -2.99
CA MET A 144 -12.98 0.21 -4.18
C MET A 144 -13.61 -1.04 -4.80
N MET A 145 -12.86 -2.14 -4.94
CA MET A 145 -13.34 -3.38 -5.51
C MET A 145 -14.48 -4.01 -4.70
N LEU A 146 -14.41 -3.94 -3.37
CA LEU A 146 -15.35 -4.57 -2.46
C LEU A 146 -16.42 -3.60 -1.91
N GLY A 147 -16.40 -2.33 -2.32
CA GLY A 147 -17.38 -1.32 -1.90
C GLY A 147 -17.35 -1.02 -0.39
N VAL A 148 -16.18 -1.08 0.24
CA VAL A 148 -16.04 -0.79 1.68
C VAL A 148 -16.23 0.70 1.94
N ASP A 149 -16.94 1.05 2.99
CA ASP A 149 -17.19 2.44 3.37
C ASP A 149 -15.91 3.19 3.80
N GLU A 150 -15.98 4.50 3.72
CA GLU A 150 -14.86 5.41 3.97
C GLU A 150 -14.39 5.35 5.43
N ALA A 151 -15.31 5.23 6.37
CA ALA A 151 -15.01 5.21 7.80
C ALA A 151 -14.22 3.95 8.17
N THR A 152 -14.65 2.79 7.71
CA THR A 152 -13.96 1.50 7.90
C THR A 152 -12.56 1.54 7.25
N TYR A 153 -12.44 2.07 6.04
CA TYR A 153 -11.14 2.20 5.37
C TYR A 153 -10.17 3.08 6.15
N VAL A 154 -10.62 4.29 6.55
CA VAL A 154 -9.76 5.25 7.27
C VAL A 154 -9.36 4.70 8.64
N MET A 155 -10.31 4.08 9.35
CA MET A 155 -10.05 3.43 10.64
C MET A 155 -9.02 2.32 10.50
N MET A 156 -9.22 1.43 9.52
CA MET A 156 -8.31 0.32 9.25
C MET A 156 -6.90 0.80 8.95
N ASN A 157 -6.75 1.78 8.06
CA ASN A 157 -5.43 2.28 7.71
C ASN A 157 -4.76 3.05 8.86
N SER A 158 -5.53 3.78 9.69
CA SER A 158 -5.00 4.47 10.86
C SER A 158 -4.52 3.49 11.93
N PHE A 159 -5.27 2.43 12.20
CA PHE A 159 -4.86 1.37 13.11
C PHE A 159 -3.69 0.55 12.57
N ASP A 160 -3.66 0.30 11.26
CA ASP A 160 -2.51 -0.32 10.62
C ASP A 160 -1.23 0.48 10.87
N MET A 161 -1.24 1.79 10.65
CA MET A 161 -0.08 2.64 10.90
C MET A 161 0.38 2.60 12.35
N LEU A 162 -0.56 2.59 13.32
CA LEU A 162 -0.25 2.49 14.74
C LEU A 162 0.39 1.14 15.08
N VAL A 163 -0.24 0.04 14.67
CA VAL A 163 0.26 -1.32 14.96
C VAL A 163 1.55 -1.60 14.20
N SER A 164 1.68 -1.13 12.97
CA SER A 164 2.90 -1.21 12.17
C SER A 164 4.08 -0.48 12.81
N PHE A 165 3.85 0.67 13.45
CA PHE A 165 4.87 1.37 14.22
C PHE A 165 5.32 0.54 15.45
N ILE A 166 4.38 -0.05 16.18
CA ILE A 166 4.67 -0.95 17.31
C ILE A 166 5.46 -2.17 16.82
N TYR A 167 5.06 -2.76 15.69
CA TYR A 167 5.72 -3.89 15.07
C TYR A 167 7.18 -3.58 14.68
N LEU A 168 7.44 -2.45 14.00
CA LEU A 168 8.80 -2.03 13.65
C LEU A 168 9.66 -1.78 14.90
N THR A 169 9.09 -1.14 15.91
CA THR A 169 9.76 -0.90 17.19
C THR A 169 10.12 -2.23 17.85
N PHE A 170 9.19 -3.19 17.87
CA PHE A 170 9.45 -4.54 18.37
C PHE A 170 10.58 -5.25 17.59
N LEU A 171 10.56 -5.18 16.27
CA LEU A 171 11.60 -5.78 15.44
C LEU A 171 12.98 -5.21 15.76
N LEU A 172 13.11 -3.89 15.86
CA LEU A 172 14.37 -3.21 16.16
C LEU A 172 14.87 -3.51 17.60
N ALA A 173 13.96 -3.54 18.57
CA ALA A 173 14.31 -3.76 19.97
C ALA A 173 14.68 -5.23 20.27
N ALA A 174 13.91 -6.18 19.77
CA ALA A 174 14.02 -7.59 20.16
C ALA A 174 13.84 -8.58 18.99
N GLY A 175 12.94 -8.30 18.03
CA GLY A 175 12.47 -9.23 17.03
C GLY A 175 13.57 -9.80 16.15
N ILE A 176 14.50 -8.97 15.68
CA ILE A 176 15.66 -9.40 14.85
C ILE A 176 16.53 -10.39 15.64
N ARG A 177 16.82 -10.09 16.92
CA ARG A 177 17.64 -10.98 17.78
C ARG A 177 16.94 -12.31 18.04
N LEU A 178 15.63 -12.26 18.27
CA LEU A 178 14.82 -13.45 18.52
C LEU A 178 14.75 -14.32 17.26
N ALA A 179 14.49 -13.73 16.09
CA ALA A 179 14.48 -14.45 14.82
C ALA A 179 15.82 -15.16 14.56
N ARG A 180 16.97 -14.48 14.80
CA ARG A 180 18.30 -15.08 14.65
C ARG A 180 18.59 -16.21 15.65
N LYS A 181 17.98 -16.18 16.85
CA LYS A 181 18.08 -17.29 17.82
C LYS A 181 17.24 -18.51 17.40
N ILE A 182 16.13 -18.29 16.72
CA ILE A 182 15.21 -19.35 16.28
C ILE A 182 15.66 -19.94 14.94
N LEU A 183 16.08 -19.08 14.01
CA LEU A 183 16.46 -19.44 12.64
C LEU A 183 17.99 -19.45 12.52
N LEU A 184 18.60 -20.58 12.87
CA LEU A 184 20.06 -20.77 12.90
C LEU A 184 20.67 -21.08 11.52
N PHE A 185 19.97 -20.82 10.43
CA PHE A 185 20.42 -21.10 9.07
C PHE A 185 21.34 -19.98 8.56
N LYS A 186 22.40 -20.36 7.83
CA LYS A 186 23.28 -19.40 7.18
C LYS A 186 22.58 -18.80 5.95
N PRO A 187 22.75 -17.49 5.69
CA PRO A 187 22.26 -16.87 4.47
C PRO A 187 22.82 -17.59 3.24
N GLU A 188 21.97 -17.81 2.23
CA GLU A 188 22.41 -18.35 0.95
C GLU A 188 23.30 -17.30 0.27
N GLN A 189 24.44 -17.71 -0.26
CA GLN A 189 25.29 -16.79 -1.02
C GLN A 189 24.60 -16.46 -2.33
N PRO A 190 24.61 -15.18 -2.76
CA PRO A 190 24.06 -14.81 -4.06
C PRO A 190 24.77 -15.59 -5.16
N SER A 191 24.02 -16.15 -6.11
CA SER A 191 24.60 -16.72 -7.33
C SER A 191 25.33 -15.60 -8.09
N ASP A 192 26.54 -15.89 -8.57
CA ASP A 192 27.31 -15.00 -9.45
C ASP A 192 26.42 -14.53 -10.60
N GLY A 193 26.13 -13.23 -10.68
CA GLY A 193 25.30 -12.64 -11.73
C GLY A 193 23.98 -11.98 -11.26
N ALA A 194 23.65 -11.98 -9.98
CA ALA A 194 22.51 -11.21 -9.48
C ALA A 194 22.77 -9.70 -9.58
N PRO A 195 21.79 -8.87 -10.04
CA PRO A 195 21.93 -7.42 -10.08
C PRO A 195 22.26 -6.89 -8.69
N THR A 196 23.32 -6.09 -8.58
CA THR A 196 23.82 -5.57 -7.30
C THR A 196 23.08 -4.32 -6.82
N GLU A 197 22.26 -3.70 -7.68
CA GLU A 197 21.56 -2.47 -7.32
C GLU A 197 20.05 -2.63 -7.37
N PRO A 198 19.32 -2.26 -6.29
CA PRO A 198 17.86 -2.20 -6.29
C PRO A 198 17.40 -1.11 -7.26
N SER A 199 16.20 -1.26 -7.83
CA SER A 199 15.57 -0.19 -8.61
C SER A 199 15.52 1.09 -7.75
N SER A 200 16.21 2.12 -8.20
CA SER A 200 16.47 3.36 -7.45
C SER A 200 15.20 4.07 -6.95
N ALA A 201 14.05 3.80 -7.58
CA ALA A 201 12.78 4.44 -7.26
C ALA A 201 12.21 4.02 -5.89
N MET A 202 12.30 2.74 -5.51
CA MET A 202 11.69 2.21 -4.28
C MET A 202 12.63 2.18 -3.07
N SER A 203 13.93 2.40 -3.26
CA SER A 203 14.91 2.45 -2.17
C SER A 203 15.06 3.83 -1.54
N ARG A 204 14.33 4.84 -2.03
CA ARG A 204 14.40 6.22 -1.53
C ARG A 204 13.65 6.35 -0.20
N SER A 205 14.18 7.19 0.69
CA SER A 205 13.45 7.57 1.91
C SER A 205 12.20 8.40 1.55
N GLU A 206 11.18 8.37 2.41
CA GLU A 206 9.95 9.15 2.20
C GLU A 206 10.24 10.65 2.02
N SER A 207 11.31 11.17 2.65
CA SER A 207 11.75 12.56 2.51
C SER A 207 12.36 12.89 1.14
N GLU A 208 12.88 11.90 0.41
CA GLU A 208 13.44 12.06 -0.94
C GLU A 208 12.42 11.73 -2.03
N MET A 209 11.39 11.02 -1.69
CA MET A 209 10.29 10.66 -2.56
C MET A 209 9.72 11.88 -3.29
N TYR A 210 9.09 12.28 -3.97
CA TYR A 210 8.50 13.49 -4.56
C TYR A 210 9.51 14.59 -4.97
N ARG A 211 10.83 14.45 -4.68
CA ARG A 211 11.81 15.48 -5.06
C ARG A 211 12.10 15.44 -6.56
N GLY A 212 11.91 16.57 -7.22
CA GLY A 212 12.23 16.72 -8.64
C GLY A 212 11.27 16.09 -9.63
N ILE A 213 10.03 15.72 -9.22
CA ILE A 213 8.99 15.21 -10.13
C ILE A 213 8.79 16.16 -11.33
N PHE A 214 8.74 17.47 -11.08
CA PHE A 214 8.55 18.52 -12.11
C PHE A 214 9.86 19.07 -12.66
N SER A 215 11.01 18.44 -12.39
CA SER A 215 12.27 18.88 -12.99
C SER A 215 12.26 18.58 -14.49
N ARG A 216 12.95 19.44 -15.28
CA ARG A 216 13.05 19.26 -16.74
C ARG A 216 13.60 17.88 -17.15
N ALA A 217 14.46 17.30 -16.31
CA ALA A 217 15.06 15.98 -16.58
C ALA A 217 14.04 14.83 -16.49
N HIS A 218 13.07 14.91 -15.58
CA HIS A 218 12.12 13.82 -15.33
C HIS A 218 10.72 14.08 -15.90
N PHE A 219 10.39 15.35 -16.21
CA PHE A 219 9.03 15.76 -16.65
C PHE A 219 8.52 14.96 -17.87
N GLY A 220 9.39 14.74 -18.88
CA GLY A 220 9.02 13.94 -20.05
C GLY A 220 8.72 12.48 -19.72
N GLY A 221 9.43 11.88 -18.76
CA GLY A 221 9.16 10.54 -18.27
C GLY A 221 7.84 10.45 -17.50
N VAL A 222 7.59 11.43 -16.64
CA VAL A 222 6.34 11.57 -15.88
C VAL A 222 5.13 11.70 -16.81
N LEU A 223 5.22 12.56 -17.82
CA LEU A 223 4.13 12.76 -18.78
C LEU A 223 3.82 11.48 -19.59
N LYS A 224 4.87 10.76 -20.03
CA LYS A 224 4.72 9.47 -20.72
C LYS A 224 4.10 8.41 -19.79
N ALA A 225 4.53 8.34 -18.54
CA ALA A 225 3.97 7.42 -17.56
C ALA A 225 2.49 7.73 -17.28
N ALA A 226 2.14 9.00 -17.08
CA ALA A 226 0.77 9.44 -16.90
C ALA A 226 -0.10 9.12 -18.14
N GLY A 227 0.40 9.40 -19.34
CA GLY A 227 -0.29 9.07 -20.59
C GLY A 227 -0.54 7.57 -20.73
N LEU A 228 0.47 6.72 -20.46
CA LEU A 228 0.29 5.27 -20.50
C LEU A 228 -0.67 4.79 -19.40
N SER A 229 -0.65 5.39 -18.21
CA SER A 229 -1.61 5.09 -17.15
C SER A 229 -3.05 5.35 -17.60
N VAL A 230 -3.30 6.50 -18.22
CA VAL A 230 -4.64 6.85 -18.79
C VAL A 230 -5.06 5.83 -19.85
N VAL A 231 -4.17 5.45 -20.76
CA VAL A 231 -4.46 4.44 -21.80
C VAL A 231 -4.82 3.09 -21.16
N ILE A 232 -4.05 2.64 -20.17
CA ILE A 232 -4.33 1.37 -19.45
C ILE A 232 -5.67 1.44 -18.74
N VAL A 233 -6.00 2.55 -18.09
CA VAL A 233 -7.32 2.75 -17.46
C VAL A 233 -8.43 2.68 -18.50
N GLY A 234 -8.26 3.33 -19.66
CA GLY A 234 -9.23 3.27 -20.77
C GLY A 234 -9.45 1.85 -21.28
N ILE A 235 -8.37 1.07 -21.46
CA ILE A 235 -8.47 -0.34 -21.86
C ILE A 235 -9.18 -1.15 -20.76
N ALA A 236 -8.83 -0.95 -19.49
CA ALA A 236 -9.44 -1.67 -18.38
C ALA A 236 -10.93 -1.36 -18.22
N LEU A 237 -11.35 -0.10 -18.45
CA LEU A 237 -12.76 0.27 -18.53
C LEU A 237 -13.47 -0.46 -19.67
N GLY A 238 -12.87 -0.50 -20.85
CA GLY A 238 -13.42 -1.21 -22.00
C GLY A 238 -13.58 -2.72 -21.73
N VAL A 239 -12.56 -3.35 -21.15
CA VAL A 239 -12.60 -4.78 -20.78
C VAL A 239 -13.66 -5.04 -19.71
N SER A 240 -13.73 -4.19 -18.67
CA SER A 240 -14.77 -4.30 -17.65
C SER A 240 -16.17 -4.26 -18.26
N TYR A 241 -16.42 -3.29 -19.15
CA TYR A 241 -17.70 -3.16 -19.83
C TYR A 241 -18.05 -4.36 -20.71
N LEU A 242 -17.07 -4.88 -21.45
CA LEU A 242 -17.27 -6.05 -22.33
C LEU A 242 -17.58 -7.33 -21.56
N ILE A 243 -16.99 -7.52 -20.38
CA ILE A 243 -17.17 -8.74 -19.58
C ILE A 243 -18.46 -8.68 -18.75
N THR A 244 -18.82 -7.51 -18.20
CA THR A 244 -19.88 -7.42 -17.20
C THR A 244 -21.10 -6.60 -17.66
N GLY A 245 -21.07 -6.05 -18.87
CA GLY A 245 -22.13 -5.18 -19.38
C GLY A 245 -22.18 -3.78 -18.71
N GLY A 246 -21.20 -3.45 -17.85
CA GLY A 246 -21.11 -2.20 -17.12
C GLY A 246 -19.73 -2.00 -16.49
N ILE A 247 -19.59 -0.97 -15.63
CA ILE A 247 -18.34 -0.75 -14.90
C ILE A 247 -18.35 -1.61 -13.62
N ASN A 248 -17.54 -2.66 -13.59
CA ASN A 248 -17.30 -3.48 -12.42
C ASN A 248 -15.89 -3.20 -11.88
N MET A 249 -15.79 -2.71 -10.64
CA MET A 249 -14.52 -2.28 -10.04
C MET A 249 -13.52 -3.44 -9.87
N ILE A 250 -13.99 -4.67 -9.63
CA ILE A 250 -13.11 -5.85 -9.54
C ILE A 250 -12.48 -6.10 -10.90
N ALA A 251 -13.29 -6.21 -11.96
CA ALA A 251 -12.80 -6.45 -13.32
C ALA A 251 -11.87 -5.32 -13.78
N LEU A 252 -12.21 -4.06 -13.49
CA LEU A 252 -11.42 -2.88 -13.80
C LEU A 252 -10.02 -2.99 -13.16
N ILE A 253 -9.94 -3.11 -11.82
CA ILE A 253 -8.67 -3.02 -11.09
C ILE A 253 -7.80 -4.25 -11.35
N LEU A 254 -8.37 -5.44 -11.47
CA LEU A 254 -7.58 -6.63 -11.81
C LEU A 254 -7.02 -6.56 -13.24
N THR A 255 -7.81 -6.11 -14.22
CA THR A 255 -7.33 -5.89 -15.60
C THR A 255 -6.23 -4.85 -15.63
N LEU A 256 -6.45 -3.72 -14.98
CA LEU A 256 -5.50 -2.63 -14.86
C LEU A 256 -4.17 -3.09 -14.21
N THR A 257 -4.25 -3.88 -13.13
CA THR A 257 -3.08 -4.45 -12.46
C THR A 257 -2.31 -5.38 -13.42
N THR A 258 -3.03 -6.28 -14.12
CA THR A 258 -2.42 -7.21 -15.09
C THR A 258 -1.70 -6.46 -16.22
N LEU A 259 -2.35 -5.48 -16.84
CA LEU A 259 -1.76 -4.70 -17.93
C LEU A 259 -0.55 -3.88 -17.46
N SER A 260 -0.61 -3.35 -16.24
CA SER A 260 0.48 -2.57 -15.66
C SER A 260 1.72 -3.43 -15.37
N ILE A 261 1.50 -4.66 -14.86
CA ILE A 261 2.57 -5.66 -14.70
C ILE A 261 3.16 -5.98 -16.08
N GLY A 262 2.32 -6.24 -17.10
CA GLY A 262 2.78 -6.47 -18.46
C GLY A 262 3.63 -5.31 -19.01
N ALA A 263 3.19 -4.07 -18.80
CA ALA A 263 3.91 -2.88 -19.22
C ALA A 263 5.27 -2.71 -18.51
N SER A 264 5.39 -3.15 -17.25
CA SER A 264 6.64 -3.07 -16.48
C SER A 264 7.77 -3.95 -17.06
N PHE A 265 7.45 -4.96 -17.86
CA PHE A 265 8.46 -5.75 -18.57
C PHE A 265 9.12 -4.99 -19.72
N ILE A 266 8.54 -3.89 -20.18
CA ILE A 266 9.09 -3.03 -21.23
C ILE A 266 10.19 -2.15 -20.64
N PRO A 267 11.48 -2.28 -21.09
CA PRO A 267 12.60 -1.53 -20.50
C PRO A 267 12.43 0.00 -20.58
N ALA A 268 11.76 0.50 -21.62
CA ALA A 268 11.49 1.92 -21.77
C ALA A 268 10.55 2.46 -20.68
N VAL A 269 9.54 1.68 -20.28
CA VAL A 269 8.58 2.05 -19.22
C VAL A 269 9.27 2.12 -17.86
N ARG A 270 10.11 1.13 -17.54
CA ARG A 270 10.86 1.10 -16.27
C ARG A 270 11.85 2.25 -16.09
N ARG A 271 12.31 2.84 -17.17
CA ARG A 271 13.21 4.02 -17.11
C ARG A 271 12.50 5.29 -16.64
N TRP A 272 11.20 5.29 -16.49
CA TRP A 272 10.44 6.43 -15.96
C TRP A 272 10.48 6.41 -14.42
N ASP A 273 11.64 6.70 -13.87
CA ASP A 273 12.02 6.57 -12.46
C ASP A 273 11.14 7.34 -11.47
N LYS A 274 10.40 8.37 -11.94
CA LYS A 274 9.46 9.16 -11.15
C LYS A 274 8.00 8.71 -11.23
N SER A 275 7.70 7.64 -11.98
CA SER A 275 6.33 7.11 -12.08
C SER A 275 5.81 6.64 -10.72
N TYR A 276 6.65 5.96 -9.93
CA TYR A 276 6.31 5.53 -8.57
C TYR A 276 5.94 6.72 -7.66
N ASP A 277 6.77 7.76 -7.66
CA ASP A 277 6.54 8.97 -6.85
C ASP A 277 5.20 9.64 -7.22
N CYS A 278 4.87 9.68 -8.52
CA CYS A 278 3.59 10.21 -9.00
C CYS A 278 2.40 9.35 -8.58
N GLY A 279 2.53 8.02 -8.67
CA GLY A 279 1.49 7.10 -8.21
C GLY A 279 1.23 7.24 -6.72
N MET A 280 2.28 7.30 -5.90
CA MET A 280 2.17 7.53 -4.46
C MET A 280 1.58 8.91 -4.13
N TYR A 281 1.86 9.94 -4.93
CA TYR A 281 1.21 11.24 -4.77
C TYR A 281 -0.31 11.15 -4.96
N LEU A 282 -0.78 10.41 -5.96
CA LEU A 282 -2.22 10.18 -6.15
C LEU A 282 -2.85 9.40 -4.98
N VAL A 283 -2.11 8.47 -4.36
CA VAL A 283 -2.55 7.80 -3.12
C VAL A 283 -2.70 8.80 -1.96
N LEU A 284 -1.82 9.80 -1.85
CA LEU A 284 -1.97 10.88 -0.86
C LEU A 284 -3.23 11.74 -1.12
N VAL A 285 -3.50 12.07 -2.38
CA VAL A 285 -4.74 12.78 -2.77
C VAL A 285 -5.97 11.94 -2.38
N PHE A 286 -6.00 10.66 -2.75
CA PHE A 286 -7.06 9.73 -2.38
C PHE A 286 -7.29 9.69 -0.87
N SER A 287 -6.20 9.59 -0.10
CA SER A 287 -6.26 9.52 1.37
C SER A 287 -6.94 10.75 1.97
N LEU A 288 -6.60 11.95 1.49
CA LEU A 288 -7.23 13.19 1.92
C LEU A 288 -8.71 13.26 1.55
N VAL A 289 -9.04 12.88 0.31
CA VAL A 289 -10.43 12.88 -0.20
C VAL A 289 -11.30 11.97 0.66
N VAL A 290 -10.89 10.70 0.82
CA VAL A 290 -11.68 9.69 1.56
C VAL A 290 -11.80 10.07 3.04
N ALA A 291 -10.73 10.59 3.66
CA ALA A 291 -10.79 11.07 5.05
C ALA A 291 -11.77 12.25 5.22
N SER A 292 -11.91 13.09 4.20
CA SER A 292 -12.87 14.20 4.22
C SER A 292 -14.34 13.79 4.04
N MET A 293 -14.59 12.49 3.76
CA MET A 293 -15.94 11.92 3.70
C MET A 293 -16.37 11.27 5.02
N VAL A 294 -15.53 11.29 6.05
CA VAL A 294 -15.80 10.64 7.35
C VAL A 294 -16.51 11.60 8.32
N ASP A 295 -17.75 11.28 8.68
CA ASP A 295 -18.47 11.92 9.78
C ASP A 295 -18.12 11.23 11.12
N VAL A 296 -17.32 11.89 11.95
CA VAL A 296 -16.87 11.36 13.26
C VAL A 296 -18.04 11.03 14.19
N ARG A 297 -19.18 11.71 14.04
CA ARG A 297 -20.37 11.49 14.86
C ARG A 297 -21.04 10.11 14.57
N ARG A 298 -20.76 9.56 13.39
CA ARG A 298 -21.28 8.24 12.95
C ARG A 298 -20.28 7.11 13.20
N LEU A 299 -19.07 7.40 13.69
CA LEU A 299 -18.09 6.37 14.00
C LEU A 299 -18.55 5.53 15.20
N ALA A 300 -18.79 4.27 14.97
CA ALA A 300 -19.06 3.28 16.01
C ALA A 300 -17.74 2.90 16.71
N LEU A 301 -17.31 3.69 17.70
CA LEU A 301 -16.04 3.49 18.40
C LEU A 301 -15.92 2.09 19.05
N GLY A 302 -17.05 1.45 19.39
CA GLY A 302 -17.06 0.07 19.91
C GLY A 302 -16.58 -0.98 18.91
N GLU A 303 -16.82 -0.80 17.62
CA GLU A 303 -16.37 -1.71 16.56
C GLU A 303 -14.87 -1.53 16.25
N GLY A 304 -14.31 -0.34 16.49
CA GLY A 304 -12.90 -0.04 16.28
C GLY A 304 -11.96 -0.92 17.10
N VAL A 305 -12.37 -1.36 18.30
CA VAL A 305 -11.55 -2.24 19.14
C VAL A 305 -11.35 -3.61 18.48
N TRP A 306 -12.37 -4.16 17.86
CA TRP A 306 -12.28 -5.43 17.15
C TRP A 306 -11.42 -5.33 15.91
N LEU A 307 -11.51 -4.21 15.20
CA LEU A 307 -10.66 -3.94 14.04
C LEU A 307 -9.18 -3.77 14.45
N LEU A 308 -8.90 -3.05 15.56
CA LEU A 308 -7.56 -2.92 16.10
C LEU A 308 -6.99 -4.27 16.52
N ALA A 309 -7.77 -5.09 17.24
CA ALA A 309 -7.38 -6.42 17.66
C ALA A 309 -7.11 -7.32 16.43
N PHE A 310 -7.95 -7.26 15.42
CA PHE A 310 -7.77 -7.99 14.17
C PHE A 310 -6.45 -7.63 13.48
N ILE A 311 -6.16 -6.35 13.31
CA ILE A 311 -4.93 -5.86 12.70
C ILE A 311 -3.71 -6.34 13.48
N ALA A 312 -3.74 -6.24 14.81
CA ALA A 312 -2.65 -6.73 15.66
C ALA A 312 -2.44 -8.24 15.51
N LEU A 313 -3.53 -9.02 15.52
CA LEU A 313 -3.47 -10.47 15.32
C LEU A 313 -2.92 -10.84 13.94
N VAL A 314 -3.31 -10.14 12.89
CA VAL A 314 -2.81 -10.40 11.53
C VAL A 314 -1.33 -10.06 11.44
N ILE A 315 -0.89 -8.89 11.90
CA ILE A 315 0.52 -8.46 11.80
C ILE A 315 1.43 -9.38 12.61
N PHE A 316 1.16 -9.57 13.90
CA PHE A 316 2.01 -10.39 14.76
C PHE A 316 1.83 -11.88 14.50
N GLY A 317 0.62 -12.32 14.15
CA GLY A 317 0.32 -13.69 13.76
C GLY A 317 1.03 -14.10 12.49
N SER A 318 1.05 -13.23 11.46
CA SER A 318 1.79 -13.49 10.23
C SER A 318 3.30 -13.53 10.47
N LEU A 319 3.86 -12.67 11.32
CA LEU A 319 5.28 -12.74 11.71
C LEU A 319 5.59 -14.08 12.38
N LEU A 320 4.77 -14.50 13.35
CA LEU A 320 4.96 -15.77 14.04
C LEU A 320 4.90 -16.95 13.07
N LEU A 321 3.88 -17.01 12.23
CA LEU A 321 3.74 -18.05 11.21
C LEU A 321 4.91 -18.03 10.23
N GLN A 322 5.36 -16.86 9.81
CA GLN A 322 6.51 -16.72 8.92
C GLN A 322 7.79 -17.25 9.55
N ILE A 323 8.05 -16.97 10.82
CA ILE A 323 9.21 -17.54 11.56
C ILE A 323 9.11 -19.05 11.65
N VAL A 324 7.93 -19.59 12.01
CA VAL A 324 7.71 -21.04 12.10
C VAL A 324 7.92 -21.73 10.76
N LEU A 325 7.29 -21.22 9.69
CA LEU A 325 7.42 -21.78 8.34
C LEU A 325 8.86 -21.64 7.80
N SER A 326 9.53 -20.51 8.10
CA SER A 326 10.94 -20.29 7.72
C SER A 326 11.86 -21.29 8.39
N ARG A 327 11.57 -21.67 9.65
CA ARG A 327 12.32 -22.74 10.35
C ARG A 327 12.13 -24.09 9.68
N LEU A 328 10.89 -24.43 9.29
CA LEU A 328 10.59 -25.70 8.61
C LEU A 328 11.22 -25.78 7.22
N LEU A 329 11.21 -24.69 6.48
CA LEU A 329 11.71 -24.60 5.09
C LEU A 329 13.16 -24.13 4.99
N LYS A 330 13.87 -24.00 6.13
CA LYS A 330 15.28 -23.63 6.25
C LYS A 330 15.63 -22.29 5.57
N VAL A 331 14.79 -21.27 5.80
CA VAL A 331 15.06 -19.89 5.40
C VAL A 331 15.80 -19.19 6.54
N ASP A 332 16.84 -18.41 6.21
CA ASP A 332 17.62 -17.67 7.20
C ASP A 332 16.83 -16.51 7.83
N ALA A 333 17.27 -16.09 9.01
CA ALA A 333 16.56 -15.10 9.81
C ALA A 333 16.46 -13.73 9.12
N ASP A 334 17.53 -13.28 8.49
CA ASP A 334 17.57 -11.96 7.87
C ASP A 334 16.63 -11.88 6.66
N THR A 335 16.62 -12.95 5.84
CA THR A 335 15.69 -13.06 4.71
C THR A 335 14.22 -13.15 5.20
N ALA A 336 13.94 -13.92 6.26
CA ALA A 336 12.59 -14.02 6.80
C ALA A 336 12.09 -12.67 7.36
N VAL A 337 12.91 -11.98 8.16
CA VAL A 337 12.53 -10.67 8.74
C VAL A 337 12.36 -9.62 7.66
N ILE A 338 13.27 -9.53 6.68
CA ILE A 338 13.17 -8.52 5.63
C ILE A 338 11.94 -8.74 4.74
N THR A 339 11.57 -10.00 4.50
CA THR A 339 10.33 -10.37 3.80
C THR A 339 9.10 -9.88 4.55
N SER A 340 9.03 -10.13 5.86
CA SER A 340 7.94 -9.67 6.70
C SER A 340 7.80 -8.14 6.67
N VAL A 341 8.91 -7.43 6.80
CA VAL A 341 8.93 -5.95 6.73
C VAL A 341 8.49 -5.43 5.36
N ALA A 342 9.00 -6.03 4.29
CA ALA A 342 8.66 -5.62 2.93
C ALA A 342 7.17 -5.79 2.61
N MET A 343 6.54 -6.82 3.16
CA MET A 343 5.13 -7.11 2.98
C MET A 343 4.24 -6.28 3.90
N ILE A 344 4.52 -6.28 5.20
CA ILE A 344 3.66 -5.63 6.21
C ILE A 344 3.81 -4.10 6.17
N ASN A 345 5.06 -3.59 6.16
CA ASN A 345 5.32 -2.15 6.27
C ASN A 345 5.64 -1.44 4.96
N SER A 346 5.85 -2.15 3.87
CA SER A 346 6.27 -1.62 2.58
C SER A 346 7.78 -1.72 2.31
N PRO A 347 8.19 -1.83 1.05
CA PRO A 347 9.60 -1.79 0.61
C PRO A 347 10.40 -0.59 1.10
N LEU A 348 9.75 0.53 1.42
CA LEU A 348 10.39 1.75 1.93
C LEU A 348 11.14 1.55 3.26
N PHE A 349 10.69 0.62 4.09
CA PHE A 349 11.31 0.34 5.39
C PHE A 349 12.43 -0.70 5.31
N VAL A 350 12.57 -1.37 4.17
CA VAL A 350 13.58 -2.41 3.94
C VAL A 350 15.02 -1.91 4.18
N PRO A 351 15.46 -0.75 3.65
CA PRO A 351 16.83 -0.27 3.88
C PRO A 351 17.12 -0.03 5.37
N MET A 352 16.17 0.55 6.09
CA MET A 352 16.31 0.85 7.53
C MET A 352 16.52 -0.43 8.35
N ILE A 353 15.73 -1.44 8.10
CA ILE A 353 15.81 -2.73 8.81
C ILE A 353 17.06 -3.50 8.40
N ALA A 354 17.44 -3.49 7.12
CA ALA A 354 18.67 -4.10 6.64
C ALA A 354 19.92 -3.46 7.29
N GLU A 355 19.90 -2.15 7.53
CA GLU A 355 20.98 -1.45 8.23
C GLU A 355 21.02 -1.85 9.71
N ALA A 356 19.87 -1.93 10.39
CA ALA A 356 19.77 -2.42 11.76
C ALA A 356 20.26 -3.86 11.91
N MET A 357 20.03 -4.70 10.90
CA MET A 357 20.55 -6.07 10.81
C MET A 357 22.05 -6.12 10.45
N LYS A 358 22.66 -5.00 10.03
CA LYS A 358 24.02 -4.93 9.45
C LYS A 358 24.18 -5.87 8.25
N ASN A 359 23.13 -6.07 7.47
CA ASN A 359 23.09 -6.96 6.32
C ASN A 359 22.43 -6.28 5.12
N ARG A 360 23.20 -5.50 4.35
CA ARG A 360 22.68 -4.79 3.17
C ARG A 360 22.33 -5.72 1.99
N ARG A 361 22.79 -6.98 2.01
CA ARG A 361 22.54 -7.94 0.93
C ARG A 361 21.04 -8.29 0.81
N VAL A 362 20.30 -8.23 1.92
CA VAL A 362 18.86 -8.53 1.91
C VAL A 362 17.99 -7.38 1.38
N ILE A 363 18.56 -6.20 1.10
CA ILE A 363 17.81 -5.05 0.59
C ILE A 363 17.14 -5.38 -0.75
N LEU A 364 17.91 -5.93 -1.69
CA LEU A 364 17.38 -6.30 -2.99
C LEU A 364 16.25 -7.33 -2.87
N THR A 365 16.46 -8.34 -2.05
CA THR A 365 15.44 -9.37 -1.75
C THR A 365 14.17 -8.75 -1.18
N GLY A 366 14.29 -7.89 -0.16
CA GLY A 366 13.12 -7.25 0.45
C GLY A 366 12.37 -6.35 -0.51
N ILE A 367 13.07 -5.51 -1.27
CA ILE A 367 12.44 -4.63 -2.26
C ILE A 367 11.71 -5.46 -3.33
N THR A 368 12.35 -6.50 -3.86
CA THR A 368 11.74 -7.37 -4.88
C THR A 368 10.49 -8.07 -4.34
N ILE A 369 10.53 -8.58 -3.11
CA ILE A 369 9.39 -9.22 -2.45
C ILE A 369 8.23 -8.24 -2.30
N GLY A 370 8.48 -7.02 -1.82
CA GLY A 370 7.44 -6.00 -1.70
C GLY A 370 6.83 -5.60 -3.04
N ILE A 371 7.64 -5.52 -4.09
CA ILE A 371 7.17 -5.27 -5.46
C ILE A 371 6.17 -6.33 -5.92
N ILE A 372 6.49 -7.62 -5.68
CA ILE A 372 5.58 -8.71 -6.06
C ILE A 372 4.34 -8.70 -5.19
N GLY A 373 4.49 -8.33 -3.92
CA GLY A 373 3.36 -8.09 -3.05
C GLY A 373 2.38 -7.06 -3.62
N TYR A 374 2.86 -5.94 -4.17
CA TYR A 374 1.99 -4.97 -4.87
C TYR A 374 1.20 -5.61 -6.01
N ALA A 375 1.85 -6.48 -6.77
CA ALA A 375 1.21 -7.17 -7.90
C ALA A 375 0.20 -8.23 -7.44
N ALA A 376 0.56 -9.04 -6.44
CA ALA A 376 -0.24 -10.18 -5.98
C ALA A 376 -1.39 -9.78 -5.04
N GLY A 377 -1.22 -8.71 -4.27
CA GLY A 377 -2.10 -8.37 -3.16
C GLY A 377 -3.54 -8.10 -3.56
N ASN A 378 -3.78 -7.46 -4.70
CA ASN A 378 -5.12 -7.20 -5.20
C ASN A 378 -5.89 -8.49 -5.51
N TYR A 379 -5.21 -9.46 -6.13
CA TYR A 379 -5.81 -10.76 -6.44
C TYR A 379 -6.09 -11.57 -5.18
N LEU A 380 -5.12 -11.66 -4.29
CA LEU A 380 -5.24 -12.41 -3.05
C LEU A 380 -6.30 -11.81 -2.12
N GLY A 381 -6.35 -10.47 -2.02
CA GLY A 381 -7.33 -9.79 -1.18
C GLY A 381 -8.76 -10.06 -1.61
N VAL A 382 -9.05 -9.94 -2.91
CA VAL A 382 -10.39 -10.25 -3.44
C VAL A 382 -10.69 -11.74 -3.28
N LEU A 383 -9.73 -12.63 -3.56
CA LEU A 383 -9.90 -14.07 -3.40
C LEU A 383 -10.26 -14.42 -1.95
N ILE A 384 -9.52 -13.90 -0.96
CA ILE A 384 -9.80 -14.18 0.45
C ILE A 384 -11.16 -13.61 0.87
N ALA A 385 -11.50 -12.39 0.46
CA ALA A 385 -12.82 -11.83 0.73
C ALA A 385 -13.95 -12.72 0.17
N SER A 386 -13.81 -13.21 -1.07
CA SER A 386 -14.80 -14.07 -1.71
C SER A 386 -14.87 -15.48 -1.14
N LEU A 387 -13.79 -15.98 -0.51
CA LEU A 387 -13.81 -17.29 0.17
C LEU A 387 -14.44 -17.23 1.56
N LEU A 388 -14.48 -16.06 2.19
CA LEU A 388 -15.02 -15.86 3.53
C LEU A 388 -16.48 -15.38 3.52
N GLY A 389 -16.96 -14.82 2.42
CA GLY A 389 -18.33 -14.34 2.18
C GLY A 389 -19.10 -15.18 1.28
#